data_907a3a82e55e6aab00f086d9658f87ac
#
_entry.id   907a3a82e55e6aab00f086d9658f87ac
#
_cell.length_a   1.000
_cell.length_b   1.000
_cell.length_c   1.000
_cell.angle_alpha   90.00
_cell.angle_beta   90.00
_cell.angle_gamma   90.00
#
_symmetry.space_group_name_H-M   'P 1'
#
loop_
_entity.id
_entity.type
_entity.pdbx_description
1 polymer ?
#
loop_
_entity_poly.entity_id
_entity_poly.type
_entity_poly.pdbx_seq_one_letter_code
_entity_poly.pdbx_strand_id
1 'polypeptide(L)'
;MDYIFLQNYWWFLVSLLGALLVFLLFVQGGNSLLFTLGRNDEERALLVNSTGRKWEFTFTTLVTFGGAFFASFPLFYSTSFGGAYWLWMIILFSFVLQAVSYEFQSKLGNLLGKHTYQWFLVINGIVGPLLLGGAVATFFTGSNFLVNKGNMGNELMPVISSWANGWHGLDALTNPWNLVLGFAVFFLARLLGNLYFINNIRDKDLIPRCRRQLITDAIPFLILFLAFVIRTLLADGFAVNPETKEVYMEPYKYFINLMDMPLLLVLFLSGVVGVLWGIGRAVFSKTATNGIWLTGIGVVLTVLALLLCAGYNNTAYYPSTADLQSSLTLANSCSSEFTLRTMAYVSILVPFVLAYIIYAWRAIDRKPITAKELEQDGHAY
;
A
#
# COMPACT_ATOMS: atom_id res chain seq x y z
N MET A 1 23.88 -18.96 4.17
CA MET A 1 22.72 -18.30 4.83
C MET A 1 21.78 -19.40 5.26
N ASP A 2 21.35 -19.39 6.50
CA ASP A 2 20.36 -20.33 7.01
C ASP A 2 18.99 -20.09 6.35
N TYR A 3 18.20 -21.14 6.15
CA TYR A 3 16.90 -21.05 5.48
C TYR A 3 15.90 -20.18 6.26
N ILE A 4 15.91 -20.24 7.59
CA ILE A 4 15.08 -19.38 8.45
C ILE A 4 15.48 -17.92 8.27
N PHE A 5 16.78 -17.62 8.18
CA PHE A 5 17.24 -16.27 7.89
C PHE A 5 16.72 -15.75 6.54
N LEU A 6 16.75 -16.60 5.50
CA LEU A 6 16.24 -16.23 4.18
C LEU A 6 14.73 -15.95 4.17
N GLN A 7 13.94 -16.74 4.93
CA GLN A 7 12.50 -16.50 5.08
C GLN A 7 12.22 -15.14 5.73
N ASN A 8 12.90 -14.84 6.83
CA ASN A 8 12.77 -13.55 7.52
C ASN A 8 13.27 -12.36 6.67
N TYR A 9 14.37 -12.55 5.97
CA TYR A 9 14.92 -11.54 5.06
C TYR A 9 13.95 -11.17 3.94
N TRP A 10 13.32 -12.17 3.31
CA TRP A 10 12.34 -11.94 2.25
C TRP A 10 11.05 -11.33 2.78
N TRP A 11 10.62 -11.72 3.98
CA TRP A 11 9.49 -11.05 4.62
C TRP A 11 9.77 -9.58 4.90
N PHE A 12 10.97 -9.25 5.34
CA PHE A 12 11.39 -7.86 5.50
C PHE A 12 11.35 -7.09 4.18
N LEU A 13 11.91 -7.64 3.09
CA LEU A 13 11.92 -6.97 1.77
C LEU A 13 10.51 -6.77 1.22
N VAL A 14 9.65 -7.75 1.30
CA VAL A 14 8.25 -7.64 0.86
C VAL A 14 7.49 -6.63 1.70
N SER A 15 7.68 -6.64 3.02
CA SER A 15 7.08 -5.66 3.93
C SER A 15 7.56 -4.23 3.64
N LEU A 16 8.83 -4.05 3.30
CA LEU A 16 9.39 -2.77 2.89
C LEU A 16 8.77 -2.27 1.57
N LEU A 17 8.61 -3.15 0.58
CA LEU A 17 7.92 -2.81 -0.67
C LEU A 17 6.46 -2.39 -0.43
N GLY A 18 5.75 -3.11 0.43
CA GLY A 18 4.39 -2.75 0.83
C GLY A 18 4.34 -1.39 1.53
N ALA A 19 5.29 -1.10 2.41
CA ALA A 19 5.38 0.18 3.10
C ALA A 19 5.69 1.34 2.14
N LEU A 20 6.60 1.12 1.17
CA LEU A 20 6.89 2.10 0.11
C LEU A 20 5.68 2.32 -0.80
N LEU A 21 4.93 1.26 -1.13
CA LEU A 21 3.69 1.37 -1.90
C LEU A 21 2.68 2.28 -1.19
N VAL A 22 2.47 2.12 0.12
CA VAL A 22 1.54 2.97 0.89
C VAL A 22 1.95 4.44 0.83
N PHE A 23 3.25 4.75 0.93
CA PHE A 23 3.73 6.13 0.72
C PHE A 23 3.41 6.63 -0.69
N LEU A 24 3.64 5.83 -1.73
CA LEU A 24 3.41 6.20 -3.12
C LEU A 24 1.93 6.38 -3.47
N LEU A 25 0.99 5.91 -2.64
CA LEU A 25 -0.44 6.17 -2.82
C LEU A 25 -0.80 7.67 -2.76
N PHE A 26 0.16 8.57 -2.52
CA PHE A 26 -0.09 10.00 -2.70
C PHE A 26 -0.59 10.35 -4.11
N VAL A 27 -0.22 9.56 -5.12
CA VAL A 27 -0.72 9.70 -6.50
C VAL A 27 -2.23 9.47 -6.53
N GLN A 28 -2.70 8.33 -5.99
CA GLN A 28 -4.13 8.00 -5.92
C GLN A 28 -4.88 9.03 -5.06
N GLY A 29 -4.31 9.39 -3.92
CA GLY A 29 -4.87 10.41 -3.05
C GLY A 29 -5.03 11.75 -3.76
N GLY A 30 -4.01 12.18 -4.52
CA GLY A 30 -4.07 13.38 -5.35
C GLY A 30 -5.15 13.29 -6.43
N ASN A 31 -5.29 12.14 -7.09
CA ASN A 31 -6.33 11.88 -8.08
C ASN A 31 -7.74 12.04 -7.49
N SER A 32 -7.97 11.51 -6.28
CA SER A 32 -9.26 11.62 -5.58
C SER A 32 -9.62 13.08 -5.21
N LEU A 33 -8.63 13.96 -5.15
CA LEU A 33 -8.78 15.37 -4.80
C LEU A 33 -9.06 16.28 -6.00
N LEU A 34 -9.02 15.76 -7.22
CA LEU A 34 -9.01 16.53 -8.46
C LEU A 34 -10.17 17.55 -8.54
N PHE A 35 -11.40 17.11 -8.29
CA PHE A 35 -12.57 18.01 -8.30
C PHE A 35 -12.81 18.71 -6.95
N THR A 36 -12.19 18.23 -5.87
CA THR A 36 -12.27 18.89 -4.56
C THR A 36 -11.41 20.16 -4.52
N LEU A 37 -10.21 20.09 -5.10
CA LEU A 37 -9.24 21.19 -5.10
C LEU A 37 -9.30 22.04 -6.38
N GLY A 38 -9.41 21.39 -7.55
CA GLY A 38 -9.38 22.05 -8.87
C GLY A 38 -10.74 22.61 -9.26
N ARG A 39 -10.90 23.92 -9.18
CA ARG A 39 -12.14 24.63 -9.50
C ARG A 39 -12.34 24.92 -10.98
N ASN A 40 -11.25 25.08 -11.71
CA ASN A 40 -11.21 25.34 -13.13
C ASN A 40 -10.29 24.34 -13.85
N ASP A 41 -10.26 24.38 -15.18
CA ASP A 41 -9.49 23.44 -15.99
C ASP A 41 -7.97 23.61 -15.83
N GLU A 42 -7.50 24.83 -15.61
CA GLU A 42 -6.10 25.14 -15.39
C GLU A 42 -5.59 24.55 -14.07
N GLU A 43 -6.34 24.75 -12.97
CA GLU A 43 -6.02 24.16 -11.68
C GLU A 43 -6.03 22.63 -11.74
N ARG A 44 -7.03 22.01 -12.43
CA ARG A 44 -7.07 20.56 -12.64
C ARG A 44 -5.87 20.06 -13.44
N ALA A 45 -5.44 20.82 -14.46
CA ALA A 45 -4.25 20.48 -15.22
C ALA A 45 -2.99 20.49 -14.35
N LEU A 46 -2.84 21.46 -13.44
CA LEU A 46 -1.73 21.50 -12.47
C LEU A 46 -1.73 20.26 -11.58
N LEU A 47 -2.89 19.86 -11.04
CA LEU A 47 -3.03 18.70 -10.18
C LEU A 47 -2.72 17.40 -10.95
N VAL A 48 -3.29 17.23 -12.13
CA VAL A 48 -3.06 16.05 -12.98
C VAL A 48 -1.59 15.92 -13.37
N ASN A 49 -0.96 17.02 -13.79
CA ASN A 49 0.45 17.00 -14.18
C ASN A 49 1.36 16.69 -12.98
N SER A 50 1.00 17.17 -11.78
CA SER A 50 1.76 16.88 -10.56
C SER A 50 1.78 15.38 -10.23
N THR A 51 0.64 14.72 -10.21
CA THR A 51 0.53 13.28 -9.94
C THR A 51 0.94 12.44 -11.16
N GLY A 52 0.67 12.92 -12.37
CA GLY A 52 0.98 12.28 -13.63
C GLY A 52 2.47 11.98 -13.81
N ARG A 53 3.35 12.89 -13.36
CA ARG A 53 4.81 12.66 -13.38
C ARG A 53 5.28 11.53 -12.46
N LYS A 54 4.41 10.96 -11.62
CA LYS A 54 4.76 9.97 -10.58
C LYS A 54 3.92 8.69 -10.61
N TRP A 55 2.87 8.61 -11.43
CA TRP A 55 1.94 7.48 -11.39
C TRP A 55 2.61 6.13 -11.69
N GLU A 56 3.61 6.13 -12.55
CA GLU A 56 4.36 4.91 -12.90
C GLU A 56 5.10 4.34 -11.71
N PHE A 57 5.65 5.18 -10.82
CA PHE A 57 6.34 4.70 -9.62
C PHE A 57 5.39 3.90 -8.71
N THR A 58 4.15 4.36 -8.55
CA THR A 58 3.16 3.66 -7.73
C THR A 58 2.74 2.35 -8.38
N PHE A 59 2.41 2.38 -9.67
CA PHE A 59 1.97 1.19 -10.40
C PHE A 59 3.09 0.14 -10.47
N THR A 60 4.30 0.54 -10.80
CA THR A 60 5.47 -0.36 -10.85
C THR A 60 5.75 -0.95 -9.46
N THR A 61 5.63 -0.17 -8.38
CA THR A 61 5.83 -0.69 -7.02
C THR A 61 4.75 -1.69 -6.63
N LEU A 62 3.48 -1.48 -7.02
CA LEU A 62 2.40 -2.45 -6.81
C LEU A 62 2.70 -3.78 -7.52
N VAL A 63 3.12 -3.72 -8.79
CA VAL A 63 3.49 -4.92 -9.57
C VAL A 63 4.72 -5.61 -8.97
N THR A 64 5.72 -4.83 -8.54
CA THR A 64 6.93 -5.36 -7.89
C THR A 64 6.61 -6.04 -6.55
N PHE A 65 5.69 -5.48 -5.78
CA PHE A 65 5.21 -6.07 -4.54
C PHE A 65 4.55 -7.44 -4.78
N GLY A 66 3.65 -7.53 -5.78
CA GLY A 66 3.06 -8.80 -6.20
C GLY A 66 4.09 -9.81 -6.72
N GLY A 67 5.04 -9.35 -7.54
CA GLY A 67 6.13 -10.18 -8.06
C GLY A 67 7.09 -10.68 -6.97
N ALA A 68 7.38 -9.86 -5.96
CA ALA A 68 8.17 -10.27 -4.81
C ALA A 68 7.46 -11.35 -3.97
N PHE A 69 6.15 -11.23 -3.77
CA PHE A 69 5.36 -12.29 -3.15
C PHE A 69 5.33 -13.57 -3.99
N PHE A 70 5.13 -13.45 -5.30
CA PHE A 70 5.16 -14.60 -6.21
C PHE A 70 6.46 -15.40 -6.10
N ALA A 71 7.58 -14.70 -6.06
CA ALA A 71 8.89 -15.32 -6.03
C ALA A 71 9.27 -15.86 -4.63
N SER A 72 8.97 -15.13 -3.55
CA SER A 72 9.38 -15.49 -2.19
C SER A 72 8.36 -16.31 -1.42
N PHE A 73 7.07 -16.04 -1.60
CA PHE A 73 5.95 -16.70 -0.92
C PHE A 73 4.87 -17.15 -1.91
N PRO A 74 5.18 -18.12 -2.81
CA PRO A 74 4.29 -18.51 -3.91
C PRO A 74 2.93 -19.02 -3.43
N LEU A 75 2.84 -19.67 -2.27
CA LEU A 75 1.56 -20.13 -1.73
C LEU A 75 0.67 -18.96 -1.31
N PHE A 76 1.22 -17.89 -0.76
CA PHE A 76 0.45 -16.67 -0.52
C PHE A 76 -0.02 -16.04 -1.83
N TYR A 77 0.87 -15.96 -2.83
CA TYR A 77 0.50 -15.40 -4.12
C TYR A 77 -0.68 -16.16 -4.76
N SER A 78 -0.62 -17.49 -4.79
CA SER A 78 -1.71 -18.30 -5.32
C SER A 78 -3.00 -18.19 -4.49
N THR A 79 -2.88 -18.11 -3.16
CA THR A 79 -4.05 -18.03 -2.26
C THR A 79 -4.68 -16.65 -2.27
N SER A 80 -3.90 -15.58 -2.16
CA SER A 80 -4.43 -14.21 -2.11
C SER A 80 -4.71 -13.66 -3.50
N PHE A 81 -3.68 -13.55 -4.38
CA PHE A 81 -3.87 -12.96 -5.72
C PHE A 81 -4.70 -13.87 -6.63
N GLY A 82 -4.47 -15.18 -6.56
CA GLY A 82 -5.22 -16.16 -7.33
C GLY A 82 -6.59 -16.49 -6.72
N GLY A 83 -6.68 -16.64 -5.40
CA GLY A 83 -7.91 -17.02 -4.71
C GLY A 83 -8.88 -15.86 -4.50
N ALA A 84 -8.39 -14.71 -4.04
CA ALA A 84 -9.17 -13.47 -3.87
C ALA A 84 -9.23 -12.64 -5.17
N TYR A 85 -9.37 -13.29 -6.32
CA TYR A 85 -9.18 -12.67 -7.63
C TYR A 85 -10.15 -11.51 -7.92
N TRP A 86 -11.38 -11.50 -7.44
CA TRP A 86 -12.30 -10.39 -7.68
C TRP A 86 -11.81 -9.10 -7.03
N LEU A 87 -11.33 -9.18 -5.80
CA LEU A 87 -10.77 -8.02 -5.10
C LEU A 87 -9.56 -7.46 -5.88
N TRP A 88 -8.62 -8.33 -6.24
CA TRP A 88 -7.42 -7.94 -6.97
C TRP A 88 -7.69 -7.48 -8.39
N MET A 89 -8.68 -8.07 -9.09
CA MET A 89 -9.11 -7.63 -10.42
C MET A 89 -9.68 -6.21 -10.39
N ILE A 90 -10.49 -5.87 -9.38
CA ILE A 90 -11.03 -4.50 -9.24
C ILE A 90 -9.90 -3.50 -8.95
N ILE A 91 -8.96 -3.86 -8.07
CA ILE A 91 -7.77 -3.04 -7.81
C ILE A 91 -7.01 -2.80 -9.12
N LEU A 92 -6.62 -3.87 -9.80
CA LEU A 92 -5.85 -3.80 -11.04
C LEU A 92 -6.58 -2.99 -12.12
N PHE A 93 -7.88 -3.23 -12.31
CA PHE A 93 -8.68 -2.49 -13.28
C PHE A 93 -8.74 -1.00 -12.97
N SER A 94 -8.83 -0.61 -11.69
CA SER A 94 -8.77 0.79 -11.30
C SER A 94 -7.43 1.45 -11.68
N PHE A 95 -6.30 0.73 -11.57
CA PHE A 95 -4.99 1.23 -11.99
C PHE A 95 -4.85 1.27 -13.52
N VAL A 96 -5.48 0.37 -14.25
CA VAL A 96 -5.55 0.43 -15.72
C VAL A 96 -6.32 1.67 -16.16
N LEU A 97 -7.47 1.98 -15.54
CA LEU A 97 -8.22 3.23 -15.80
C LEU A 97 -7.35 4.46 -15.55
N GLN A 98 -6.54 4.45 -14.49
CA GLN A 98 -5.57 5.53 -14.21
C GLN A 98 -4.55 5.68 -15.33
N ALA A 99 -3.90 4.58 -15.75
CA ALA A 99 -2.87 4.60 -16.79
C ALA A 99 -3.42 5.18 -18.10
N VAL A 100 -4.58 4.64 -18.54
CA VAL A 100 -5.28 5.13 -19.75
C VAL A 100 -5.61 6.60 -19.62
N SER A 101 -6.03 7.07 -18.44
CA SER A 101 -6.43 8.44 -18.23
C SER A 101 -5.26 9.42 -18.34
N TYR A 102 -4.10 9.10 -17.76
CA TYR A 102 -2.92 9.94 -17.90
C TYR A 102 -2.44 10.01 -19.36
N GLU A 103 -2.44 8.88 -20.07
CA GLU A 103 -1.92 8.83 -21.43
C GLU A 103 -2.84 9.48 -22.47
N PHE A 104 -4.17 9.41 -22.31
CA PHE A 104 -5.10 9.76 -23.37
C PHE A 104 -5.94 11.01 -23.13
N GLN A 105 -6.01 11.57 -21.91
CA GLN A 105 -6.90 12.72 -21.64
C GLN A 105 -6.56 14.00 -22.44
N SER A 106 -5.29 14.18 -22.80
CA SER A 106 -4.79 15.37 -23.53
C SER A 106 -4.48 15.09 -25.01
N LYS A 107 -4.68 13.85 -25.50
CA LYS A 107 -4.39 13.49 -26.91
C LYS A 107 -5.47 14.05 -27.84
N LEU A 108 -5.02 14.50 -29.03
CA LEU A 108 -5.90 14.89 -30.12
C LEU A 108 -6.74 13.68 -30.57
N GLY A 109 -8.03 13.88 -30.78
CA GLY A 109 -8.96 12.80 -31.15
C GLY A 109 -9.43 11.94 -29.98
N ASN A 110 -9.26 12.38 -28.75
CA ASN A 110 -9.78 11.76 -27.55
C ASN A 110 -11.31 11.55 -27.66
N LEU A 111 -11.74 10.28 -27.66
CA LEU A 111 -13.12 9.87 -27.91
C LEU A 111 -14.06 10.16 -26.74
N LEU A 112 -13.58 10.04 -25.50
CA LEU A 112 -14.39 10.10 -24.29
C LEU A 112 -14.49 11.51 -23.67
N GLY A 113 -13.60 12.41 -24.09
CA GLY A 113 -13.48 13.75 -23.52
C GLY A 113 -12.68 13.80 -22.22
N LYS A 114 -11.94 14.90 -22.03
CA LYS A 114 -11.01 15.12 -20.89
C LYS A 114 -11.67 14.88 -19.54
N HIS A 115 -12.91 15.32 -19.36
CA HIS A 115 -13.65 15.21 -18.10
C HIS A 115 -13.92 13.75 -17.69
N THR A 116 -14.17 12.85 -18.65
CA THR A 116 -14.39 11.43 -18.38
C THR A 116 -13.11 10.77 -17.84
N TYR A 117 -11.96 11.06 -18.45
CA TYR A 117 -10.67 10.57 -17.96
C TYR A 117 -10.33 11.10 -16.56
N GLN A 118 -10.68 12.35 -16.27
CA GLN A 118 -10.53 12.92 -14.93
C GLN A 118 -11.37 12.17 -13.89
N TRP A 119 -12.60 11.73 -14.25
CA TRP A 119 -13.40 10.87 -13.37
C TRP A 119 -12.78 9.49 -13.18
N PHE A 120 -12.15 8.91 -14.20
CA PHE A 120 -11.42 7.64 -14.05
C PHE A 120 -10.24 7.77 -13.07
N LEU A 121 -9.54 8.91 -13.08
CA LEU A 121 -8.53 9.21 -12.07
C LEU A 121 -9.12 9.26 -10.66
N VAL A 122 -10.26 9.92 -10.49
CA VAL A 122 -10.96 9.98 -9.19
C VAL A 122 -11.40 8.59 -8.72
N ILE A 123 -11.96 7.76 -9.62
CA ILE A 123 -12.35 6.39 -9.31
C ILE A 123 -11.14 5.58 -8.82
N ASN A 124 -10.01 5.63 -9.54
CA ASN A 124 -8.78 4.98 -9.08
C ASN A 124 -8.32 5.54 -7.72
N GLY A 125 -8.41 6.87 -7.55
CA GLY A 125 -8.02 7.55 -6.32
C GLY A 125 -8.83 7.16 -5.09
N ILE A 126 -10.04 6.63 -5.26
CA ILE A 126 -10.90 6.11 -4.19
C ILE A 126 -10.73 4.60 -4.05
N VAL A 127 -10.97 3.87 -5.14
CA VAL A 127 -11.02 2.39 -5.15
C VAL A 127 -9.66 1.79 -4.83
N GLY A 128 -8.58 2.30 -5.42
CA GLY A 128 -7.24 1.76 -5.21
C GLY A 128 -6.83 1.73 -3.74
N PRO A 129 -6.72 2.88 -3.05
CA PRO A 129 -6.32 2.91 -1.64
C PRO A 129 -7.30 2.19 -0.71
N LEU A 130 -8.61 2.31 -0.93
CA LEU A 130 -9.63 1.67 -0.10
C LEU A 130 -9.51 0.15 -0.14
N LEU A 131 -9.43 -0.44 -1.34
CA LEU A 131 -9.35 -1.89 -1.49
C LEU A 131 -7.99 -2.45 -1.10
N LEU A 132 -6.89 -1.73 -1.37
CA LEU A 132 -5.55 -2.11 -0.90
C LEU A 132 -5.49 -2.12 0.63
N GLY A 133 -6.04 -1.09 1.28
CA GLY A 133 -6.14 -1.06 2.74
C GLY A 133 -6.99 -2.19 3.30
N GLY A 134 -8.14 -2.50 2.68
CA GLY A 134 -8.98 -3.63 3.03
C GLY A 134 -8.29 -4.99 2.84
N ALA A 135 -7.52 -5.15 1.75
CA ALA A 135 -6.72 -6.36 1.50
C ALA A 135 -5.61 -6.53 2.55
N VAL A 136 -4.92 -5.46 2.91
CA VAL A 136 -3.87 -5.51 3.96
C VAL A 136 -4.46 -5.79 5.34
N ALA A 137 -5.67 -5.31 5.63
CA ALA A 137 -6.34 -5.61 6.91
C ALA A 137 -6.51 -7.12 7.14
N THR A 138 -6.65 -7.92 6.08
CA THR A 138 -6.80 -9.38 6.18
C THR A 138 -5.56 -10.09 6.72
N PHE A 139 -4.39 -9.46 6.75
CA PHE A 139 -3.22 -9.98 7.45
C PHE A 139 -3.44 -10.07 8.97
N PHE A 140 -4.38 -9.29 9.50
CA PHE A 140 -4.71 -9.25 10.93
C PHE A 140 -6.08 -9.85 11.25
N THR A 141 -7.02 -9.78 10.31
CA THR A 141 -8.42 -10.22 10.52
C THR A 141 -8.70 -11.59 9.93
N GLY A 142 -7.83 -12.06 9.03
CA GLY A 142 -7.98 -13.32 8.31
C GLY A 142 -8.80 -13.21 7.02
N SER A 143 -8.72 -14.28 6.23
CA SER A 143 -9.39 -14.45 4.94
C SER A 143 -10.01 -15.86 4.85
N ASN A 144 -11.01 -16.03 4.01
CA ASN A 144 -11.82 -17.25 3.97
C ASN A 144 -11.30 -18.24 2.90
N PHE A 145 -10.21 -18.93 3.19
CA PHE A 145 -9.57 -19.88 2.29
C PHE A 145 -9.19 -21.20 2.98
N LEU A 146 -8.95 -22.23 2.18
CA LEU A 146 -8.51 -23.56 2.60
C LEU A 146 -7.21 -23.92 1.87
N VAL A 147 -6.29 -24.58 2.57
CA VAL A 147 -5.05 -25.10 2.00
C VAL A 147 -4.96 -26.60 2.25
N ASN A 148 -4.92 -27.38 1.17
CA ASN A 148 -4.72 -28.83 1.21
C ASN A 148 -3.53 -29.21 0.33
N LYS A 149 -2.35 -29.29 0.94
CA LYS A 149 -1.10 -29.68 0.25
C LYS A 149 -1.13 -31.13 -0.23
N GLY A 150 -1.93 -32.00 0.38
CA GLY A 150 -2.10 -33.39 -0.03
C GLY A 150 -2.75 -33.53 -1.41
N ASN A 151 -3.47 -32.51 -1.87
CA ASN A 151 -4.12 -32.49 -3.17
C ASN A 151 -3.15 -32.40 -4.38
N MET A 152 -1.87 -32.18 -4.15
CA MET A 152 -0.84 -32.19 -5.22
C MET A 152 -0.77 -33.52 -5.96
N GLY A 153 -1.19 -34.62 -5.35
CA GLY A 153 -1.27 -35.94 -5.99
C GLY A 153 -2.54 -36.16 -6.82
N ASN A 154 -3.44 -35.21 -6.88
CA ASN A 154 -4.65 -35.31 -7.69
C ASN A 154 -4.37 -34.94 -9.14
N GLU A 155 -4.36 -35.93 -10.03
CA GLU A 155 -4.02 -35.74 -11.45
C GLU A 155 -5.06 -34.88 -12.20
N LEU A 156 -6.31 -34.86 -11.75
CA LEU A 156 -7.39 -34.10 -12.39
C LEU A 156 -7.45 -32.65 -11.99
N MET A 157 -7.24 -32.37 -10.69
CA MET A 157 -7.31 -31.01 -10.13
C MET A 157 -6.27 -30.84 -9.00
N PRO A 158 -4.99 -30.61 -9.32
CA PRO A 158 -3.93 -30.48 -8.32
C PRO A 158 -3.93 -29.09 -7.62
N VAL A 159 -5.12 -28.59 -7.28
CA VAL A 159 -5.30 -27.29 -6.61
C VAL A 159 -5.05 -27.46 -5.11
N ILE A 160 -4.05 -26.77 -4.57
CA ILE A 160 -3.67 -26.85 -3.15
C ILE A 160 -4.27 -25.73 -2.30
N SER A 161 -4.67 -24.61 -2.88
CA SER A 161 -5.38 -23.56 -2.17
C SER A 161 -6.68 -23.20 -2.89
N SER A 162 -7.76 -23.05 -2.13
CA SER A 162 -9.07 -22.69 -2.66
C SER A 162 -9.78 -21.69 -1.74
N TRP A 163 -10.55 -20.79 -2.33
CA TRP A 163 -11.41 -19.90 -1.56
C TRP A 163 -12.64 -20.66 -1.09
N ALA A 164 -13.01 -20.51 0.19
CA ALA A 164 -14.08 -21.32 0.79
C ALA A 164 -15.49 -20.84 0.44
N ASN A 165 -15.63 -19.66 -0.17
CA ASN A 165 -16.90 -19.11 -0.62
C ASN A 165 -16.81 -18.55 -2.05
N GLY A 166 -17.97 -18.26 -2.68
CA GLY A 166 -18.05 -17.73 -4.04
C GLY A 166 -17.71 -16.24 -4.20
N TRP A 167 -17.35 -15.54 -3.11
CA TRP A 167 -17.03 -14.11 -3.15
C TRP A 167 -15.59 -13.80 -3.56
N HIS A 168 -14.70 -14.76 -3.47
CA HIS A 168 -13.30 -14.68 -3.93
C HIS A 168 -12.64 -13.36 -3.60
N GLY A 169 -12.57 -13.02 -2.31
CA GLY A 169 -11.92 -11.83 -1.76
C GLY A 169 -12.85 -10.64 -1.52
N LEU A 170 -14.01 -10.53 -2.15
CA LEU A 170 -14.96 -9.46 -1.86
C LEU A 170 -15.57 -9.58 -0.46
N ASP A 171 -15.60 -10.79 0.09
CA ASP A 171 -15.98 -11.06 1.48
C ASP A 171 -15.10 -10.32 2.50
N ALA A 172 -13.87 -9.95 2.16
CA ALA A 172 -13.05 -9.07 2.99
C ALA A 172 -13.74 -7.73 3.30
N LEU A 173 -14.57 -7.22 2.38
CA LEU A 173 -15.30 -5.96 2.55
C LEU A 173 -16.52 -6.09 3.47
N THR A 174 -16.94 -7.29 3.83
CA THR A 174 -18.03 -7.51 4.80
C THR A 174 -17.54 -7.36 6.25
N ASN A 175 -16.24 -7.46 6.48
CA ASN A 175 -15.65 -7.24 7.79
C ASN A 175 -15.48 -5.72 8.02
N PRO A 176 -16.15 -5.13 9.04
CA PRO A 176 -16.08 -3.70 9.28
C PRO A 176 -14.67 -3.20 9.59
N TRP A 177 -13.81 -4.03 10.19
CA TRP A 177 -12.44 -3.64 10.51
C TRP A 177 -11.54 -3.54 9.27
N ASN A 178 -11.82 -4.37 8.24
CA ASN A 178 -11.15 -4.24 6.95
C ASN A 178 -11.55 -2.93 6.25
N LEU A 179 -12.81 -2.53 6.35
CA LEU A 179 -13.28 -1.24 5.87
C LEU A 179 -12.67 -0.07 6.67
N VAL A 180 -12.53 -0.20 7.99
CA VAL A 180 -11.88 0.82 8.82
C VAL A 180 -10.46 1.07 8.34
N LEU A 181 -9.64 0.03 8.11
CA LEU A 181 -8.30 0.22 7.56
C LEU A 181 -8.35 0.70 6.11
N GLY A 182 -9.27 0.20 5.29
CA GLY A 182 -9.47 0.66 3.91
C GLY A 182 -9.70 2.17 3.84
N PHE A 183 -10.63 2.69 4.64
CA PHE A 183 -10.89 4.13 4.72
C PHE A 183 -9.72 4.89 5.37
N ALA A 184 -9.03 4.32 6.36
CA ALA A 184 -7.82 4.94 6.91
C ALA A 184 -6.75 5.13 5.82
N VAL A 185 -6.49 4.11 4.99
CA VAL A 185 -5.53 4.19 3.88
C VAL A 185 -6.01 5.16 2.80
N PHE A 186 -7.30 5.22 2.51
CA PHE A 186 -7.87 6.22 1.59
C PHE A 186 -7.63 7.65 2.07
N PHE A 187 -7.94 7.96 3.33
CA PHE A 187 -7.68 9.29 3.88
C PHE A 187 -6.18 9.59 4.03
N LEU A 188 -5.36 8.59 4.35
CA LEU A 188 -3.90 8.73 4.34
C LEU A 188 -3.39 9.08 2.94
N ALA A 189 -3.86 8.40 1.90
CA ALA A 189 -3.49 8.69 0.52
C ALA A 189 -3.84 10.14 0.14
N ARG A 190 -5.05 10.62 0.48
CA ARG A 190 -5.48 12.02 0.26
C ARG A 190 -4.61 13.01 1.02
N LEU A 191 -4.29 12.71 2.27
CA LEU A 191 -3.39 13.50 3.10
C LEU A 191 -2.00 13.61 2.45
N LEU A 192 -1.42 12.48 2.03
CA LEU A 192 -0.14 12.44 1.31
C LEU A 192 -0.23 13.19 -0.03
N GLY A 193 -1.33 13.07 -0.78
CA GLY A 193 -1.59 13.81 -2.00
C GLY A 193 -1.60 15.33 -1.77
N ASN A 194 -2.28 15.81 -0.73
CA ASN A 194 -2.26 17.23 -0.33
C ASN A 194 -0.84 17.72 0.01
N LEU A 195 -0.10 16.93 0.79
CA LEU A 195 1.30 17.26 1.14
C LEU A 195 2.19 17.31 -0.09
N TYR A 196 1.97 16.40 -1.06
CA TYR A 196 2.72 16.39 -2.30
C TYR A 196 2.43 17.62 -3.17
N PHE A 197 1.16 18.03 -3.29
CA PHE A 197 0.76 19.26 -3.99
C PHE A 197 1.38 20.50 -3.36
N ILE A 198 1.38 20.60 -2.03
CA ILE A 198 2.03 21.70 -1.30
C ILE A 198 3.54 21.75 -1.60
N ASN A 199 4.17 20.58 -1.79
CA ASN A 199 5.60 20.49 -2.10
C ASN A 199 5.92 20.87 -3.56
N ASN A 200 5.11 20.41 -4.51
CA ASN A 200 5.44 20.39 -5.93
C ASN A 200 4.85 21.56 -6.71
N ILE A 201 3.65 22.05 -6.36
CA ILE A 201 2.93 23.10 -7.09
C ILE A 201 3.23 24.47 -6.49
N ARG A 202 3.28 25.51 -7.36
CA ARG A 202 3.37 26.92 -6.96
C ARG A 202 2.21 27.69 -7.56
N ASP A 203 1.10 27.67 -6.84
CA ASP A 203 -0.12 28.40 -7.15
C ASP A 203 -0.66 29.09 -5.89
N LYS A 204 -1.10 30.38 -6.01
CA LYS A 204 -1.47 31.21 -4.86
C LYS A 204 -2.84 30.84 -4.28
N ASP A 205 -3.75 30.31 -5.09
CA ASP A 205 -5.11 30.00 -4.69
C ASP A 205 -5.27 28.50 -4.31
N LEU A 206 -4.55 27.63 -5.01
CA LEU A 206 -4.59 26.18 -4.82
C LEU A 206 -3.92 25.74 -3.51
N ILE A 207 -2.74 26.26 -3.20
CA ILE A 207 -1.97 25.85 -2.00
C ILE A 207 -2.72 26.12 -0.68
N PRO A 208 -3.38 27.26 -0.44
CA PRO A 208 -4.20 27.46 0.76
C PRO A 208 -5.36 26.46 0.86
N ARG A 209 -5.95 26.05 -0.27
CA ARG A 209 -7.02 25.02 -0.30
C ARG A 209 -6.45 23.65 0.05
N CYS A 210 -5.28 23.28 -0.47
CA CYS A 210 -4.59 22.03 -0.09
C CYS A 210 -4.33 21.96 1.42
N ARG A 211 -3.86 23.08 2.03
CA ARG A 211 -3.62 23.12 3.49
C ARG A 211 -4.90 22.98 4.31
N ARG A 212 -6.01 23.54 3.87
CA ARG A 212 -7.31 23.37 4.53
C ARG A 212 -7.81 21.94 4.39
N GLN A 213 -7.71 21.38 3.18
CA GLN A 213 -8.13 20.00 2.91
C GLN A 213 -7.28 18.99 3.69
N LEU A 214 -5.99 19.28 3.91
CA LEU A 214 -5.11 18.45 4.72
C LEU A 214 -5.67 18.18 6.13
N ILE A 215 -6.25 19.20 6.79
CA ILE A 215 -6.86 19.05 8.12
C ILE A 215 -8.10 18.15 8.02
N THR A 216 -8.93 18.37 6.99
CA THR A 216 -10.16 17.59 6.78
C THR A 216 -9.86 16.11 6.55
N ASP A 217 -8.76 15.78 5.85
CA ASP A 217 -8.36 14.40 5.58
C ASP A 217 -7.57 13.79 6.77
N ALA A 218 -6.83 14.60 7.55
CA ALA A 218 -6.04 14.11 8.67
C ALA A 218 -6.89 13.61 9.85
N ILE A 219 -8.01 14.28 10.14
CA ILE A 219 -8.88 13.90 11.27
C ILE A 219 -9.45 12.49 11.09
N PRO A 220 -10.17 12.16 9.98
CA PRO A 220 -10.70 10.83 9.80
C PRO A 220 -9.58 9.77 9.65
N PHE A 221 -8.45 10.11 9.02
CA PHE A 221 -7.30 9.21 8.98
C PHE A 221 -6.86 8.80 10.38
N LEU A 222 -6.59 9.77 11.27
CA LEU A 222 -6.10 9.49 12.61
C LEU A 222 -7.10 8.69 13.44
N ILE A 223 -8.39 9.03 13.38
CA ILE A 223 -9.44 8.30 14.11
C ILE A 223 -9.52 6.85 13.65
N LEU A 224 -9.60 6.62 12.34
CA LEU A 224 -9.76 5.29 11.77
C LEU A 224 -8.50 4.43 11.95
N PHE A 225 -7.33 5.02 11.76
CA PHE A 225 -6.06 4.33 11.96
C PHE A 225 -5.86 3.93 13.42
N LEU A 226 -6.09 4.83 14.36
CA LEU A 226 -6.00 4.54 15.78
C LEU A 226 -7.03 3.48 16.22
N ALA A 227 -8.27 3.57 15.72
CA ALA A 227 -9.30 2.57 16.01
C ALA A 227 -8.86 1.17 15.51
N PHE A 228 -8.31 1.07 14.30
CA PHE A 228 -7.81 -0.19 13.78
C PHE A 228 -6.62 -0.73 14.59
N VAL A 229 -5.63 0.12 14.90
CA VAL A 229 -4.44 -0.29 15.66
C VAL A 229 -4.82 -0.73 17.07
N ILE A 230 -5.63 0.06 17.80
CA ILE A 230 -6.08 -0.30 19.15
C ILE A 230 -6.82 -1.63 19.13
N ARG A 231 -7.76 -1.81 18.21
CA ARG A 231 -8.47 -3.08 18.05
C ARG A 231 -7.52 -4.24 17.77
N THR A 232 -6.56 -4.06 16.89
CA THR A 232 -5.59 -5.12 16.52
C THR A 232 -4.70 -5.50 17.69
N LEU A 233 -4.24 -4.53 18.48
CA LEU A 233 -3.41 -4.80 19.66
C LEU A 233 -4.17 -5.45 20.83
N LEU A 234 -5.49 -5.20 20.93
CA LEU A 234 -6.33 -5.75 21.99
C LEU A 234 -7.04 -7.06 21.62
N ALA A 235 -7.03 -7.42 20.34
CA ALA A 235 -7.66 -8.66 19.84
C ALA A 235 -6.76 -9.88 20.00
N ASP A 236 -7.40 -11.03 19.95
CA ASP A 236 -6.69 -12.30 19.77
C ASP A 236 -6.04 -12.31 18.39
N GLY A 237 -4.84 -12.85 18.30
CA GLY A 237 -4.09 -13.00 17.06
C GLY A 237 -3.69 -14.44 16.78
N PHE A 238 -3.15 -14.67 15.62
CA PHE A 238 -2.87 -15.99 15.08
C PHE A 238 -1.42 -16.38 15.37
N ALA A 239 -1.20 -17.07 16.48
CA ALA A 239 0.10 -17.58 16.92
C ALA A 239 0.40 -18.95 16.30
N VAL A 240 1.69 -19.25 16.19
CA VAL A 240 2.20 -20.52 15.67
C VAL A 240 3.02 -21.20 16.75
N ASN A 241 2.70 -22.43 17.09
CA ASN A 241 3.53 -23.22 17.99
C ASN A 241 4.89 -23.52 17.32
N PRO A 242 6.03 -23.14 17.91
CA PRO A 242 7.33 -23.32 17.28
C PRO A 242 7.72 -24.81 17.11
N GLU A 243 7.19 -25.73 17.93
CA GLU A 243 7.50 -27.16 17.90
C GLU A 243 6.54 -27.91 16.97
N THR A 244 5.22 -27.82 17.20
CA THR A 244 4.20 -28.57 16.44
C THR A 244 3.86 -27.91 15.10
N LYS A 245 4.18 -26.62 14.92
CA LYS A 245 3.79 -25.77 13.76
C LYS A 245 2.29 -25.55 13.63
N GLU A 246 1.51 -25.91 14.62
CA GLU A 246 0.08 -25.68 14.67
C GLU A 246 -0.23 -24.19 14.92
N VAL A 247 -1.26 -23.71 14.26
CA VAL A 247 -1.75 -22.34 14.44
C VAL A 247 -2.85 -22.33 15.49
N TYR A 248 -2.77 -21.41 16.45
CA TYR A 248 -3.76 -21.23 17.52
C TYR A 248 -4.01 -19.75 17.78
N MET A 249 -5.12 -19.46 18.45
CA MET A 249 -5.45 -18.09 18.85
C MET A 249 -4.77 -17.74 20.17
N GLU A 250 -4.05 -16.62 20.19
CA GLU A 250 -3.36 -16.10 21.38
C GLU A 250 -3.89 -14.70 21.71
N PRO A 251 -4.37 -14.47 22.96
CA PRO A 251 -4.81 -13.15 23.38
C PRO A 251 -3.69 -12.11 23.26
N TYR A 252 -4.05 -10.91 22.75
CA TYR A 252 -3.12 -9.78 22.61
C TYR A 252 -1.85 -10.09 21.78
N LYS A 253 -1.90 -11.05 20.86
CA LYS A 253 -0.72 -11.51 20.12
C LYS A 253 0.11 -10.38 19.50
N TYR A 254 -0.54 -9.45 18.82
CA TYR A 254 0.17 -8.35 18.15
C TYR A 254 0.75 -7.33 19.13
N PHE A 255 0.13 -7.14 20.29
CA PHE A 255 0.71 -6.34 21.38
C PHE A 255 1.96 -7.03 21.95
N ILE A 256 1.87 -8.33 22.24
CA ILE A 256 3.00 -9.14 22.70
C ILE A 256 4.15 -9.07 21.70
N ASN A 257 3.85 -9.22 20.39
CA ASN A 257 4.85 -9.12 19.33
C ASN A 257 5.60 -7.78 19.36
N LEU A 258 4.91 -6.66 19.58
CA LEU A 258 5.57 -5.35 19.69
C LEU A 258 6.44 -5.23 20.94
N MET A 259 6.03 -5.84 22.07
CA MET A 259 6.82 -5.82 23.31
C MET A 259 8.05 -6.72 23.24
N ASP A 260 7.91 -7.90 22.63
CA ASP A 260 9.01 -8.87 22.45
C ASP A 260 10.04 -8.42 21.41
N MET A 261 9.64 -7.51 20.51
CA MET A 261 10.51 -6.98 19.46
C MET A 261 10.70 -5.46 19.63
N PRO A 262 11.54 -5.00 20.58
CA PRO A 262 11.66 -3.57 20.92
C PRO A 262 12.11 -2.71 19.74
N LEU A 263 12.85 -3.25 18.78
CA LEU A 263 13.21 -2.53 17.55
C LEU A 263 11.96 -2.20 16.71
N LEU A 264 10.99 -3.13 16.62
CA LEU A 264 9.73 -2.87 15.93
C LEU A 264 8.90 -1.81 16.64
N LEU A 265 8.86 -1.85 17.96
CA LEU A 265 8.18 -0.82 18.75
C LEU A 265 8.77 0.57 18.51
N VAL A 266 10.12 0.68 18.50
CA VAL A 266 10.80 1.94 18.20
C VAL A 266 10.52 2.40 16.77
N LEU A 267 10.54 1.50 15.79
CA LEU A 267 10.17 1.82 14.40
C LEU A 267 8.73 2.31 14.30
N PHE A 268 7.79 1.62 14.96
CA PHE A 268 6.38 2.01 14.96
C PHE A 268 6.17 3.40 15.57
N LEU A 269 6.70 3.63 16.78
CA LEU A 269 6.53 4.91 17.48
C LEU A 269 7.22 6.07 16.76
N SER A 270 8.44 5.86 16.25
CA SER A 270 9.16 6.88 15.48
C SER A 270 8.44 7.19 14.16
N GLY A 271 7.84 6.18 13.53
CA GLY A 271 7.01 6.33 12.34
C GLY A 271 5.77 7.19 12.63
N VAL A 272 5.02 6.87 13.68
CA VAL A 272 3.84 7.65 14.10
C VAL A 272 4.21 9.11 14.43
N VAL A 273 5.31 9.32 15.17
CA VAL A 273 5.81 10.67 15.46
C VAL A 273 6.17 11.40 14.16
N GLY A 274 6.83 10.73 13.22
CA GLY A 274 7.18 11.30 11.90
C GLY A 274 5.95 11.74 11.11
N VAL A 275 4.89 10.93 11.11
CA VAL A 275 3.60 11.26 10.45
C VAL A 275 2.98 12.51 11.10
N LEU A 276 2.84 12.51 12.41
CA LEU A 276 2.23 13.63 13.15
C LEU A 276 3.05 14.92 12.99
N TRP A 277 4.37 14.81 13.05
CA TRP A 277 5.27 15.96 12.87
C TRP A 277 5.17 16.56 11.46
N GLY A 278 5.15 15.72 10.43
CA GLY A 278 5.03 16.18 9.05
C GLY A 278 3.69 16.86 8.77
N ILE A 279 2.58 16.29 9.27
CA ILE A 279 1.24 16.90 9.20
C ILE A 279 1.23 18.24 9.95
N GLY A 280 1.67 18.24 11.21
CA GLY A 280 1.69 19.43 12.05
C GLY A 280 2.51 20.57 11.41
N ARG A 281 3.68 20.24 10.87
CA ARG A 281 4.51 21.22 10.16
C ARG A 281 3.81 21.85 8.95
N ALA A 282 3.08 21.05 8.17
CA ALA A 282 2.35 21.55 7.01
C ALA A 282 1.10 22.35 7.38
N VAL A 283 0.46 22.04 8.51
CA VAL A 283 -0.74 22.75 9.00
C VAL A 283 -0.38 24.08 9.66
N PHE A 284 0.60 24.06 10.57
CA PHE A 284 0.91 25.25 11.40
C PHE A 284 1.90 26.23 10.72
N SER A 285 2.71 25.79 9.78
CA SER A 285 3.65 26.66 9.07
C SER A 285 3.14 26.98 7.66
N LYS A 286 2.88 28.26 7.38
CA LYS A 286 2.46 28.73 6.06
C LYS A 286 3.53 28.60 4.98
N THR A 287 4.80 28.52 5.34
CA THR A 287 5.95 28.47 4.44
C THR A 287 6.51 27.06 4.24
N ALA A 288 6.23 26.11 5.15
CA ALA A 288 6.75 24.76 5.05
C ALA A 288 6.12 24.01 3.88
N THR A 289 6.98 23.46 3.01
CA THR A 289 6.56 22.67 1.83
C THR A 289 7.04 21.22 1.90
N ASN A 290 7.97 20.89 2.80
CA ASN A 290 8.62 19.58 2.89
C ASN A 290 7.93 18.58 3.83
N GLY A 291 6.68 18.84 4.23
CA GLY A 291 5.89 17.94 5.10
C GLY A 291 5.74 16.54 4.53
N ILE A 292 5.65 16.40 3.20
CA ILE A 292 5.51 15.11 2.51
C ILE A 292 6.66 14.14 2.84
N TRP A 293 7.90 14.61 2.94
CA TRP A 293 9.05 13.74 3.20
C TRP A 293 9.07 13.22 4.64
N LEU A 294 8.75 14.07 5.61
CA LEU A 294 8.65 13.67 7.02
C LEU A 294 7.49 12.69 7.23
N THR A 295 6.31 13.03 6.70
CA THR A 295 5.15 12.14 6.75
C THR A 295 5.41 10.84 6.00
N GLY A 296 6.03 10.91 4.83
CA GLY A 296 6.32 9.73 4.01
C GLY A 296 7.26 8.74 4.69
N ILE A 297 8.37 9.22 5.25
CA ILE A 297 9.27 8.38 6.05
C ILE A 297 8.51 7.79 7.25
N GLY A 298 7.71 8.60 7.94
CA GLY A 298 6.89 8.14 9.05
C GLY A 298 5.91 7.04 8.65
N VAL A 299 5.23 7.19 7.50
CA VAL A 299 4.33 6.16 6.94
C VAL A 299 5.09 4.87 6.64
N VAL A 300 6.24 4.97 5.96
CA VAL A 300 7.05 3.78 5.65
C VAL A 300 7.47 3.03 6.91
N LEU A 301 7.94 3.73 7.94
CA LEU A 301 8.35 3.11 9.21
C LEU A 301 7.16 2.47 9.94
N THR A 302 6.02 3.15 10.01
CA THR A 302 4.81 2.65 10.68
C THR A 302 4.27 1.40 9.99
N VAL A 303 4.12 1.44 8.66
CA VAL A 303 3.57 0.32 7.88
C VAL A 303 4.54 -0.87 7.89
N LEU A 304 5.84 -0.61 7.74
CA LEU A 304 6.86 -1.65 7.86
C LEU A 304 6.78 -2.36 9.21
N ALA A 305 6.71 -1.61 10.30
CA ALA A 305 6.62 -2.18 11.65
C ALA A 305 5.35 -3.04 11.82
N LEU A 306 4.20 -2.60 11.30
CA LEU A 306 2.95 -3.37 11.35
C LEU A 306 3.04 -4.67 10.53
N LEU A 307 3.57 -4.62 9.32
CA LEU A 307 3.73 -5.81 8.49
C LEU A 307 4.74 -6.81 9.09
N LEU A 308 5.84 -6.32 9.65
CA LEU A 308 6.79 -7.19 10.36
C LEU A 308 6.15 -7.81 11.61
N CYS A 309 5.33 -7.05 12.34
CA CYS A 309 4.58 -7.55 13.49
C CYS A 309 3.59 -8.66 13.10
N ALA A 310 3.01 -8.61 11.90
CA ALA A 310 2.09 -9.63 11.40
C ALA A 310 2.76 -10.97 11.07
N GLY A 311 4.06 -10.98 10.71
CA GLY A 311 4.74 -12.20 10.25
C GLY A 311 5.86 -12.73 11.16
N TYR A 312 6.45 -11.87 11.99
CA TYR A 312 7.53 -12.29 12.90
C TYR A 312 6.99 -12.84 14.23
N ASN A 313 7.90 -13.36 15.04
CA ASN A 313 7.61 -13.89 16.38
C ASN A 313 6.55 -15.00 16.37
N ASN A 314 6.75 -16.03 15.51
CA ASN A 314 5.83 -17.18 15.43
C ASN A 314 4.36 -16.73 15.22
N THR A 315 4.13 -15.92 14.20
CA THR A 315 2.80 -15.41 13.84
C THR A 315 2.44 -15.88 12.42
N ALA A 316 1.19 -16.26 12.21
CA ALA A 316 0.66 -16.56 10.90
C ALA A 316 0.29 -15.22 10.22
N TYR A 317 1.06 -14.84 9.20
CA TYR A 317 0.91 -13.52 8.56
C TYR A 317 -0.33 -13.41 7.65
N TYR A 318 -0.84 -14.54 7.16
CA TYR A 318 -2.08 -14.58 6.37
C TYR A 318 -2.98 -15.66 6.92
N PRO A 319 -3.82 -15.33 7.91
CA PRO A 319 -4.61 -16.31 8.62
C PRO A 319 -5.85 -16.72 7.82
N SER A 320 -6.25 -17.99 7.97
CA SER A 320 -7.50 -18.51 7.44
C SER A 320 -8.61 -18.46 8.50
N THR A 321 -9.77 -17.94 8.12
CA THR A 321 -10.98 -17.98 8.95
C THR A 321 -11.85 -19.21 8.68
N ALA A 322 -11.60 -19.93 7.57
CA ALA A 322 -12.30 -21.16 7.24
C ALA A 322 -11.71 -22.38 7.99
N ASP A 323 -10.41 -22.46 8.07
CA ASP A 323 -9.67 -23.49 8.81
C ASP A 323 -8.35 -22.92 9.33
N LEU A 324 -8.20 -22.92 10.64
CA LEU A 324 -7.07 -22.30 11.31
C LEU A 324 -5.71 -22.88 10.86
N GLN A 325 -5.69 -24.21 10.57
CA GLN A 325 -4.46 -24.90 10.14
C GLN A 325 -4.08 -24.61 8.67
N SER A 326 -5.01 -24.08 7.90
CA SER A 326 -4.75 -23.56 6.54
C SER A 326 -4.05 -22.21 6.53
N SER A 327 -3.86 -21.56 7.69
CA SER A 327 -3.21 -20.26 7.80
C SER A 327 -1.76 -20.29 7.30
N LEU A 328 -1.35 -19.20 6.61
CA LEU A 328 -0.03 -19.10 6.03
C LEU A 328 0.97 -18.48 7.02
N THR A 329 2.09 -19.15 7.18
CA THR A 329 3.25 -18.73 7.97
C THR A 329 4.45 -18.53 7.07
N LEU A 330 5.50 -17.86 7.53
CA LEU A 330 6.73 -17.72 6.75
C LEU A 330 7.32 -19.08 6.37
N ALA A 331 7.22 -20.07 7.26
CA ALA A 331 7.79 -21.41 7.06
C ALA A 331 6.99 -22.26 6.06
N ASN A 332 5.65 -22.17 6.07
CA ASN A 332 4.81 -23.07 5.26
C ASN A 332 4.47 -22.54 3.86
N SER A 333 4.73 -21.27 3.59
CA SER A 333 4.32 -20.59 2.35
C SER A 333 5.46 -20.09 1.47
N CYS A 334 6.72 -20.13 1.98
CA CYS A 334 7.88 -19.64 1.26
C CYS A 334 8.34 -20.59 0.15
N SER A 335 9.11 -20.03 -0.78
CA SER A 335 9.80 -20.75 -1.85
C SER A 335 10.94 -21.62 -1.32
N SER A 336 11.55 -22.43 -2.19
CA SER A 336 12.69 -23.29 -1.81
C SER A 336 13.89 -22.46 -1.33
N GLU A 337 14.73 -23.05 -0.50
CA GLU A 337 15.97 -22.43 -0.01
C GLU A 337 16.86 -21.97 -1.18
N PHE A 338 16.97 -22.78 -2.23
CA PHE A 338 17.74 -22.44 -3.43
C PHE A 338 17.21 -21.17 -4.08
N THR A 339 15.89 -21.06 -4.28
CA THR A 339 15.25 -19.89 -4.88
C THR A 339 15.47 -18.65 -4.03
N LEU A 340 15.18 -18.70 -2.73
CA LEU A 340 15.36 -17.58 -1.82
C LEU A 340 16.81 -17.10 -1.75
N ARG A 341 17.76 -18.03 -1.78
CA ARG A 341 19.20 -17.72 -1.76
C ARG A 341 19.65 -17.05 -3.05
N THR A 342 19.25 -17.59 -4.21
CA THR A 342 19.57 -17.00 -5.51
C THR A 342 19.01 -15.59 -5.64
N MET A 343 17.76 -15.40 -5.25
CA MET A 343 17.12 -14.08 -5.25
C MET A 343 17.79 -13.12 -4.25
N ALA A 344 18.29 -13.61 -3.10
CA ALA A 344 19.00 -12.77 -2.14
C ALA A 344 20.30 -12.20 -2.74
N TYR A 345 21.01 -12.94 -3.58
CA TYR A 345 22.15 -12.39 -4.31
C TYR A 345 21.72 -11.31 -5.31
N VAL A 346 20.61 -11.52 -6.01
CA VAL A 346 20.09 -10.51 -6.98
C VAL A 346 19.63 -9.25 -6.22
N SER A 347 19.11 -9.39 -5.01
CA SER A 347 18.65 -8.23 -4.22
C SER A 347 19.77 -7.26 -3.84
N ILE A 348 21.05 -7.63 -3.95
CA ILE A 348 22.20 -6.72 -3.81
C ILE A 348 22.14 -5.57 -4.85
N LEU A 349 21.44 -5.77 -5.97
CA LEU A 349 21.22 -4.73 -6.97
C LEU A 349 20.16 -3.71 -6.57
N VAL A 350 19.30 -4.00 -5.59
CA VAL A 350 18.22 -3.12 -5.16
C VAL A 350 18.70 -1.72 -4.73
N PRO A 351 19.79 -1.55 -3.96
CA PRO A 351 20.32 -0.22 -3.64
C PRO A 351 20.70 0.62 -4.86
N PHE A 352 21.22 0.00 -5.93
CA PHE A 352 21.55 0.70 -7.17
C PHE A 352 20.29 1.17 -7.90
N VAL A 353 19.25 0.34 -7.94
CA VAL A 353 17.95 0.71 -8.51
C VAL A 353 17.30 1.83 -7.70
N LEU A 354 17.35 1.76 -6.38
CA LEU A 354 16.84 2.83 -5.50
C LEU A 354 17.60 4.15 -5.71
N ALA A 355 18.93 4.10 -5.84
CA ALA A 355 19.73 5.28 -6.15
C ALA A 355 19.32 5.92 -7.48
N TYR A 356 19.09 5.10 -8.52
CA TYR A 356 18.58 5.56 -9.80
C TYR A 356 17.18 6.18 -9.69
N ILE A 357 16.26 5.54 -8.97
CA ILE A 357 14.91 6.07 -8.71
C ILE A 357 14.98 7.43 -8.00
N ILE A 358 15.82 7.55 -6.96
CA ILE A 358 16.02 8.81 -6.24
C ILE A 358 16.58 9.90 -7.17
N TYR A 359 17.55 9.54 -8.03
CA TYR A 359 18.09 10.44 -9.03
C TYR A 359 17.01 10.92 -10.02
N ALA A 360 16.25 9.98 -10.62
CA ALA A 360 15.18 10.28 -11.55
C ALA A 360 14.09 11.15 -10.89
N TRP A 361 13.70 10.81 -9.67
CA TRP A 361 12.72 11.61 -8.91
C TRP A 361 13.19 13.06 -8.71
N ARG A 362 14.44 13.23 -8.26
CA ARG A 362 15.02 14.58 -8.07
C ARG A 362 15.13 15.35 -9.38
N ALA A 363 15.43 14.68 -10.48
CA ALA A 363 15.50 15.30 -11.80
C ALA A 363 14.13 15.82 -12.27
N ILE A 364 13.05 15.02 -12.06
CA ILE A 364 11.68 15.39 -12.40
C ILE A 364 11.20 16.57 -11.53
N ASP A 365 11.50 16.55 -10.22
CA ASP A 365 11.04 17.58 -9.27
C ASP A 365 11.97 18.79 -9.15
N ARG A 366 12.95 18.90 -10.05
CA ARG A 366 13.94 20.00 -10.01
C ARG A 366 13.31 21.39 -10.14
N LYS A 367 12.21 21.49 -10.89
CA LYS A 367 11.43 22.70 -11.04
C LYS A 367 10.01 22.48 -10.49
N PRO A 368 9.47 23.41 -9.71
CA PRO A 368 8.09 23.36 -9.28
C PRO A 368 7.14 23.60 -10.45
N ILE A 369 5.99 22.95 -10.43
CA ILE A 369 4.97 23.07 -11.48
C ILE A 369 4.25 24.40 -11.37
N THR A 370 4.17 25.12 -12.50
CA THR A 370 3.46 26.40 -12.65
C THR A 370 2.61 26.41 -13.91
N ALA A 371 1.60 27.28 -13.99
CA ALA A 371 0.77 27.44 -15.20
C ALA A 371 1.61 27.77 -16.44
N LYS A 372 2.63 28.61 -16.30
CA LYS A 372 3.55 28.98 -17.41
C LYS A 372 4.36 27.79 -17.92
N GLU A 373 4.75 26.86 -17.04
CA GLU A 373 5.47 25.65 -17.45
C GLU A 373 4.56 24.74 -18.28
N LEU A 374 3.29 24.59 -17.89
CA LEU A 374 2.31 23.77 -18.63
C LEU A 374 2.06 24.26 -20.05
N GLU A 375 2.05 25.59 -20.28
CA GLU A 375 1.88 26.18 -21.61
C GLU A 375 3.11 25.94 -22.51
N GLN A 376 4.30 25.81 -21.94
CA GLN A 376 5.58 25.64 -22.65
C GLN A 376 5.97 24.17 -22.86
N ASP A 377 5.43 23.27 -22.05
CA ASP A 377 5.79 21.85 -22.05
C ASP A 377 4.81 21.06 -22.93
N GLY A 378 5.22 20.72 -24.15
CA GLY A 378 4.42 19.93 -25.09
C GLY A 378 4.15 18.47 -24.63
N HIS A 379 4.66 18.07 -23.46
CA HIS A 379 4.50 16.74 -22.83
C HIS A 379 3.74 16.83 -21.49
N ALA A 380 3.03 17.91 -21.21
CA ALA A 380 2.16 18.01 -20.04
C ALA A 380 1.02 16.97 -20.13
N TYR A 381 0.74 16.28 -19.02
CA TYR A 381 -0.36 15.31 -18.90
C TYR A 381 -1.74 15.96 -18.99
#